data_0840dd8259b3b7fea98ac89f90715660
#
_entry.id   0840dd8259b3b7fea98ac89f90715660
#
_cell.length_a   1.000
_cell.length_b   1.000
_cell.length_c   1.000
_cell.angle_alpha   90.00
_cell.angle_beta   90.00
_cell.angle_gamma   90.00
#
_symmetry.space_group_name_H-M   'P 1'
#
loop_
_entity.id
_entity.type
_entity.pdbx_description
1 polymer ?
#
loop_
_entity_poly.entity_id
_entity_poly.type
_entity_poly.pdbx_seq_one_letter_code
_entity_poly.pdbx_strand_id
1 'polypeptide(L)'
;MVKRRLLAWLLILALLLTCVRPALVAPVTAEAPVDFEALAASVGRAEAWYWMNGYTTSPPEAAQVPLASVLPFMTVQTINTPVLTPTVYLPLVANHFPLQIERRAIWITRYDWTSLGAGAPPQKIDELVANVSAAGFNTIFFQVRAAGDAYYSPGLEPWASRLSAGTVTETLGMDPGWDPLTRMLDVAHAAGLEVHAYINVYPAWLPSPSETYGPLAPPATTPPQMFDRFTYGPAHPDHPGEYALGWDWRHHDTGGDPMLLAWGTYLWASPGVDQVQAYIAAIARDIVTRYPVDGIHLDLVRYAGLMYSYDPFSNVAAGDVRTPARDQWQRDRVTALVQQVTTDTHALHPEAWVSAAVWPYYKNDLGLKTSSGYHDYFQDSKGWLAAGTVDAIAPMLYGTGSSIPDDLGNWRILAEDFIASSAGGHVDLGIAGYYDDFDAIAQRIAIARELGAPGHALFSYAALDSHGYWDDLAAGPYRIRAIPPSR
;
A
#
# COMPACT_ATOMS: atom_id res chain seq x y z
N MET A 1 18.17 36.00 8.44
CA MET A 1 17.19 35.36 7.52
C MET A 1 16.17 34.48 8.24
N VAL A 2 16.53 33.72 9.26
CA VAL A 2 15.62 32.80 10.01
C VAL A 2 14.41 33.51 10.63
N LYS A 3 14.54 34.71 11.20
CA LYS A 3 13.42 35.45 11.81
C LYS A 3 12.32 35.90 10.81
N ARG A 4 12.64 36.07 9.52
CA ARG A 4 11.63 36.46 8.51
C ARG A 4 10.81 35.27 8.01
N ARG A 5 11.37 34.06 8.03
CA ARG A 5 10.63 32.83 7.63
C ARG A 5 9.64 32.40 8.72
N LEU A 6 10.02 32.53 9.99
CA LEU A 6 9.10 32.23 11.11
C LEU A 6 7.87 33.14 11.13
N LEU A 7 8.04 34.43 10.77
CA LEU A 7 6.95 35.41 10.71
C LEU A 7 5.96 35.11 9.56
N ALA A 8 6.45 34.58 8.43
CA ALA A 8 5.62 34.20 7.30
C ALA A 8 4.75 32.96 7.62
N TRP A 9 5.28 32.00 8.35
CA TRP A 9 4.53 30.83 8.80
C TRP A 9 3.45 31.15 9.84
N LEU A 10 3.74 32.09 10.76
CA LEU A 10 2.77 32.58 11.74
C LEU A 10 1.66 33.42 11.10
N LEU A 11 1.92 34.13 10.01
CA LEU A 11 0.91 34.87 9.25
C LEU A 11 0.00 33.98 8.43
N ILE A 12 0.52 32.86 7.87
CA ILE A 12 -0.29 31.88 7.16
C ILE A 12 -1.20 31.11 8.13
N LEU A 13 -0.70 30.77 9.32
CA LEU A 13 -1.50 30.14 10.36
C LEU A 13 -2.61 31.10 10.90
N ALA A 14 -2.33 32.40 11.01
CA ALA A 14 -3.31 33.39 11.43
C ALA A 14 -4.39 33.67 10.37
N LEU A 15 -4.07 33.55 9.09
CA LEU A 15 -5.05 33.75 7.99
C LEU A 15 -6.02 32.56 7.83
N LEU A 16 -5.60 31.34 8.21
CA LEU A 16 -6.47 30.16 8.20
C LEU A 16 -7.46 30.16 9.37
N LEU A 17 -7.20 30.91 10.45
CA LEU A 17 -8.07 31.01 11.62
C LEU A 17 -9.15 32.10 11.52
N THR A 18 -9.15 32.95 10.48
CA THR A 18 -10.08 34.10 10.38
C THR A 18 -11.32 33.85 9.51
N CYS A 19 -11.49 32.66 8.93
CA CYS A 19 -12.64 32.34 8.07
C CYS A 19 -13.76 31.54 8.75
N VAL A 20 -13.79 31.43 10.10
CA VAL A 20 -14.89 30.76 10.82
C VAL A 20 -15.71 31.80 11.55
N ARG A 21 -17.00 31.92 11.21
CA ARG A 21 -17.99 32.75 11.91
C ARG A 21 -18.23 32.20 13.32
N PRO A 22 -18.41 33.07 14.35
CA PRO A 22 -18.55 32.60 15.73
C PRO A 22 -19.95 32.03 16.01
N ALA A 23 -20.01 30.75 16.37
CA ALA A 23 -21.06 30.19 17.19
C ALA A 23 -20.54 30.05 18.62
N LEU A 24 -21.37 30.39 19.59
CA LEU A 24 -21.08 30.51 21.03
C LEU A 24 -20.14 29.47 21.59
N VAL A 25 -19.05 29.92 22.20
CA VAL A 25 -18.05 29.11 22.88
C VAL A 25 -18.48 28.91 24.34
N ALA A 26 -18.68 27.63 24.74
CA ALA A 26 -18.64 27.22 26.15
C ALA A 26 -17.16 27.03 26.57
N PRO A 27 -16.80 27.14 27.87
CA PRO A 27 -15.41 27.15 28.29
C PRO A 27 -14.74 25.80 28.05
N VAL A 28 -13.57 25.83 27.43
CA VAL A 28 -12.70 24.69 27.16
C VAL A 28 -12.12 24.19 28.48
N THR A 29 -12.51 22.98 28.88
CA THR A 29 -11.81 22.18 29.89
C THR A 29 -10.63 21.43 29.22
N ALA A 30 -9.55 21.25 29.96
CA ALA A 30 -8.27 20.68 29.57
C ALA A 30 -8.30 19.66 28.43
N GLU A 31 -7.44 19.86 27.44
CA GLU A 31 -7.23 18.98 26.30
C GLU A 31 -6.97 17.55 26.78
N ALA A 32 -7.76 16.62 26.27
CA ALA A 32 -7.46 15.19 26.39
C ALA A 32 -6.18 14.88 25.60
N PRO A 33 -5.33 13.98 26.06
CA PRO A 33 -4.13 13.60 25.33
C PRO A 33 -4.54 13.07 23.93
N VAL A 34 -3.86 13.54 22.90
CA VAL A 34 -4.06 13.10 21.52
C VAL A 34 -3.81 11.59 21.48
N ASP A 35 -4.78 10.81 21.05
CA ASP A 35 -4.64 9.38 20.83
C ASP A 35 -3.83 9.17 19.53
N PHE A 36 -2.52 8.97 19.70
CA PHE A 36 -1.59 8.76 18.60
C PHE A 36 -1.76 7.39 17.92
N GLU A 37 -2.39 6.40 18.58
CA GLU A 37 -2.73 5.13 17.93
C GLU A 37 -3.88 5.32 16.93
N ALA A 38 -4.90 6.08 17.29
CA ALA A 38 -5.96 6.45 16.37
C ALA A 38 -5.42 7.30 15.21
N LEU A 39 -4.42 8.15 15.44
CA LEU A 39 -3.72 8.91 14.42
C LEU A 39 -2.90 7.99 13.51
N ALA A 40 -2.12 7.07 14.06
CA ALA A 40 -1.33 6.10 13.30
C ALA A 40 -2.23 5.14 12.48
N ALA A 41 -3.35 4.69 13.04
CA ALA A 41 -4.35 3.90 12.32
C ALA A 41 -5.05 4.70 11.21
N SER A 42 -5.27 6.00 11.40
CA SER A 42 -5.80 6.89 10.36
C SER A 42 -4.82 7.13 9.23
N VAL A 43 -3.53 7.22 9.55
CA VAL A 43 -2.43 7.33 8.59
C VAL A 43 -2.32 6.06 7.75
N GLY A 44 -2.39 4.87 8.36
CA GLY A 44 -2.36 3.60 7.64
C GLY A 44 -3.48 3.45 6.61
N ARG A 45 -4.67 3.96 6.89
CA ARG A 45 -5.82 3.91 5.98
C ARG A 45 -5.69 4.75 4.71
N ALA A 46 -4.71 5.67 4.67
CA ALA A 46 -4.54 6.60 3.57
C ALA A 46 -3.08 6.75 3.14
N GLU A 47 -2.27 5.71 3.32
CA GLU A 47 -0.81 5.77 3.25
C GLU A 47 -0.25 6.35 1.93
N ALA A 48 -0.82 6.00 0.80
CA ALA A 48 -0.37 6.50 -0.50
C ALA A 48 -0.70 7.99 -0.73
N TRP A 49 -1.68 8.51 -0.04
CA TRP A 49 -2.21 9.85 -0.31
C TRP A 49 -2.07 10.82 0.87
N TYR A 50 -2.16 10.31 2.10
CA TYR A 50 -2.23 11.10 3.33
C TYR A 50 -0.99 11.96 3.58
N TRP A 51 0.19 11.38 3.34
CA TRP A 51 1.47 12.03 3.59
C TRP A 51 1.78 13.18 2.63
N MET A 52 1.05 13.29 1.53
CA MET A 52 1.31 14.33 0.53
C MET A 52 0.44 15.57 0.66
N ASN A 53 -0.67 15.52 1.41
CA ASN A 53 -1.65 16.61 1.42
C ASN A 53 -2.03 17.17 2.80
N GLY A 54 -1.46 16.69 3.89
CA GLY A 54 -1.49 17.35 5.22
C GLY A 54 -2.86 17.46 5.91
N TYR A 55 -3.78 16.49 5.73
CA TYR A 55 -5.09 16.53 6.37
C TYR A 55 -5.18 15.62 7.60
N THR A 56 -5.74 16.15 8.70
CA THR A 56 -6.07 15.41 9.92
C THR A 56 -7.58 15.42 10.13
N THR A 57 -8.21 14.25 10.24
CA THR A 57 -9.58 14.11 10.74
C THR A 57 -9.65 12.98 11.77
N SER A 58 -10.36 13.21 12.88
CA SER A 58 -10.57 12.22 13.94
C SER A 58 -11.70 11.26 13.58
N PRO A 59 -11.58 9.94 13.82
CA PRO A 59 -12.67 8.99 13.64
C PRO A 59 -13.70 9.07 14.79
N PRO A 60 -14.97 8.67 14.57
CA PRO A 60 -15.99 8.60 15.63
C PRO A 60 -15.69 7.47 16.62
N GLU A 61 -16.09 7.68 17.88
CA GLU A 61 -15.92 6.74 18.99
C GLU A 61 -16.58 5.38 18.72
N ALA A 62 -15.83 4.30 18.91
CA ALA A 62 -16.33 2.93 18.85
C ALA A 62 -17.19 2.60 20.09
N ALA A 63 -18.46 2.27 19.89
CA ALA A 63 -19.34 1.76 20.93
C ALA A 63 -18.96 0.31 21.28
N GLN A 64 -18.68 0.05 22.54
CA GLN A 64 -18.49 -1.30 23.08
C GLN A 64 -19.83 -2.03 23.18
N VAL A 65 -19.96 -3.18 22.54
CA VAL A 65 -21.10 -4.10 22.74
C VAL A 65 -20.61 -5.33 23.48
N PRO A 66 -21.28 -5.76 24.59
CA PRO A 66 -20.83 -6.91 25.38
C PRO A 66 -21.21 -8.23 24.71
N LEU A 67 -20.26 -9.16 24.66
CA LEU A 67 -20.49 -10.57 24.31
C LEU A 67 -21.21 -11.30 25.48
N ALA A 68 -22.45 -11.70 25.27
CA ALA A 68 -23.04 -12.82 26.01
C ALA A 68 -24.28 -13.37 25.30
N SER A 69 -24.25 -14.69 25.17
CA SER A 69 -25.37 -15.62 24.92
C SER A 69 -25.95 -15.70 23.49
N VAL A 70 -25.77 -16.86 22.81
CA VAL A 70 -26.79 -17.94 22.79
C VAL A 70 -26.22 -19.16 22.04
N LEU A 71 -26.08 -20.27 22.72
CA LEU A 71 -26.03 -21.60 22.12
C LEU A 71 -27.34 -22.33 22.40
N PRO A 72 -27.98 -23.00 21.47
CA PRO A 72 -28.85 -24.11 21.80
C PRO A 72 -28.20 -25.45 21.48
N PHE A 73 -28.27 -26.34 22.45
CA PHE A 73 -27.95 -27.76 22.35
C PHE A 73 -28.82 -28.46 21.30
N MET A 74 -28.20 -29.22 20.40
CA MET A 74 -28.90 -30.26 19.66
C MET A 74 -28.42 -31.64 20.13
N THR A 75 -29.32 -32.40 20.73
CA THR A 75 -29.15 -33.81 21.07
C THR A 75 -29.28 -34.68 19.83
N VAL A 76 -28.24 -35.48 19.53
CA VAL A 76 -28.30 -36.51 18.47
C VAL A 76 -28.94 -37.77 19.03
N GLN A 77 -30.11 -38.16 18.55
CA GLN A 77 -30.67 -39.51 18.71
C GLN A 77 -30.20 -40.41 17.56
N THR A 78 -29.52 -41.48 17.92
CA THR A 78 -29.16 -42.57 16.99
C THR A 78 -30.39 -43.44 16.73
N ILE A 79 -30.83 -43.51 15.48
CA ILE A 79 -31.81 -44.48 15.01
C ILE A 79 -31.09 -45.47 14.10
N ASN A 80 -31.08 -46.76 14.53
CA ASN A 80 -30.67 -47.90 13.71
C ASN A 80 -31.77 -48.23 12.71
N THR A 81 -31.47 -48.12 11.43
CA THR A 81 -32.29 -48.70 10.34
C THR A 81 -31.44 -49.29 9.25
N PRO A 82 -31.91 -50.36 8.56
CA PRO A 82 -31.09 -51.22 7.71
C PRO A 82 -30.70 -50.54 6.37
N VAL A 83 -29.52 -50.96 5.90
CA VAL A 83 -28.91 -50.55 4.62
C VAL A 83 -29.83 -50.89 3.47
N LEU A 84 -30.51 -49.87 2.92
CA LEU A 84 -30.95 -49.87 1.53
C LEU A 84 -29.99 -48.94 0.78
N THR A 85 -29.20 -49.48 -0.13
CA THR A 85 -28.43 -48.69 -1.11
C THR A 85 -29.39 -48.08 -2.12
N PRO A 86 -29.76 -46.81 -2.02
CA PRO A 86 -30.40 -46.14 -3.13
C PRO A 86 -29.29 -45.69 -4.07
N THR A 87 -29.32 -46.17 -5.32
CA THR A 87 -28.60 -45.53 -6.42
C THR A 87 -29.30 -44.20 -6.65
N VAL A 88 -28.81 -43.15 -5.94
CA VAL A 88 -29.28 -41.80 -6.17
C VAL A 88 -28.59 -41.31 -7.44
N TYR A 89 -29.33 -41.32 -8.55
CA TYR A 89 -29.00 -40.51 -9.71
C TYR A 89 -29.24 -39.06 -9.31
N LEU A 90 -28.18 -38.40 -8.82
CA LEU A 90 -28.16 -36.94 -8.77
C LEU A 90 -28.11 -36.48 -10.23
N PRO A 91 -29.11 -35.75 -10.75
CA PRO A 91 -28.95 -35.07 -12.00
C PRO A 91 -27.81 -34.07 -11.77
N LEU A 92 -26.70 -34.29 -12.46
CA LEU A 92 -25.63 -33.30 -12.57
C LEU A 92 -26.24 -32.14 -13.38
N VAL A 93 -26.94 -31.23 -12.72
CA VAL A 93 -27.24 -29.92 -13.27
C VAL A 93 -25.93 -29.22 -13.32
N ALA A 94 -25.16 -29.44 -14.38
CA ALA A 94 -24.07 -28.58 -14.77
C ALA A 94 -24.71 -27.25 -15.13
N ASN A 95 -24.93 -26.39 -14.10
CA ASN A 95 -25.17 -25.01 -14.34
C ASN A 95 -23.90 -24.47 -14.99
N HIS A 96 -23.90 -24.36 -16.31
CA HIS A 96 -22.95 -23.55 -17.05
C HIS A 96 -23.25 -22.08 -16.74
N PHE A 97 -22.99 -21.64 -15.51
CA PHE A 97 -22.72 -20.25 -15.30
C PHE A 97 -21.36 -20.00 -15.98
N PRO A 98 -21.28 -19.05 -16.92
CA PRO A 98 -20.01 -18.72 -17.51
C PRO A 98 -19.05 -18.37 -16.35
N LEU A 99 -17.91 -19.07 -16.32
CA LEU A 99 -16.89 -18.81 -15.33
C LEU A 99 -16.49 -17.34 -15.46
N GLN A 100 -16.66 -16.57 -14.38
CA GLN A 100 -16.27 -15.16 -14.39
C GLN A 100 -14.76 -15.08 -14.20
N ILE A 101 -14.06 -14.56 -15.20
CA ILE A 101 -12.63 -14.26 -15.11
C ILE A 101 -12.53 -12.78 -14.75
N GLU A 102 -12.10 -12.48 -13.52
CA GLU A 102 -12.02 -11.13 -12.99
C GLU A 102 -11.08 -11.14 -11.79
N ARG A 103 -10.03 -10.30 -11.78
CA ARG A 103 -9.27 -10.11 -10.56
C ARG A 103 -10.07 -9.29 -9.56
N ARG A 104 -10.23 -9.80 -8.35
CA ARG A 104 -10.83 -9.15 -7.19
C ARG A 104 -9.77 -9.04 -6.13
N ALA A 105 -8.98 -7.97 -6.22
CA ALA A 105 -7.86 -7.78 -5.32
C ALA A 105 -8.22 -6.93 -4.10
N ILE A 106 -7.47 -7.12 -3.03
CA ILE A 106 -7.54 -6.29 -1.82
C ILE A 106 -6.13 -5.95 -1.36
N TRP A 107 -5.90 -4.67 -1.00
CA TRP A 107 -4.69 -4.29 -0.30
C TRP A 107 -4.80 -4.61 1.19
N ILE A 108 -3.82 -5.37 1.68
CA ILE A 108 -3.59 -5.61 3.11
C ILE A 108 -2.27 -4.96 3.48
N THR A 109 -2.36 -3.82 4.15
CA THR A 109 -1.20 -3.06 4.62
C THR A 109 -0.73 -3.59 5.97
N ARG A 110 0.48 -3.24 6.39
CA ARG A 110 1.00 -3.56 7.73
C ARG A 110 0.10 -3.05 8.87
N TYR A 111 -0.68 -2.00 8.64
CA TYR A 111 -1.57 -1.41 9.65
C TYR A 111 -2.86 -2.21 9.86
N ASP A 112 -3.22 -3.05 8.90
CA ASP A 112 -4.46 -3.84 8.98
C ASP A 112 -4.34 -4.99 10.00
N TRP A 113 -3.12 -5.38 10.39
CA TRP A 113 -2.88 -6.54 11.23
C TRP A 113 -1.78 -6.37 12.29
N THR A 114 -1.01 -5.28 12.26
CA THR A 114 0.01 -4.97 13.27
C THR A 114 -0.29 -3.66 13.96
N SER A 115 0.07 -3.56 15.24
CA SER A 115 0.04 -2.32 16.01
C SER A 115 1.42 -1.99 16.55
N LEU A 116 1.80 -0.71 16.53
CA LEU A 116 3.08 -0.28 17.07
C LEU A 116 3.13 -0.55 18.58
N GLY A 117 4.19 -1.22 19.03
CA GLY A 117 4.39 -1.55 20.44
C GLY A 117 3.66 -2.80 20.93
N ALA A 118 2.68 -3.34 20.21
CA ALA A 118 1.88 -4.48 20.65
C ALA A 118 2.34 -5.83 20.06
N GLY A 119 3.06 -5.81 18.95
CA GLY A 119 3.41 -7.00 18.19
C GLY A 119 2.22 -7.53 17.35
N ALA A 120 2.47 -8.60 16.62
CA ALA A 120 1.51 -9.19 15.69
C ALA A 120 1.46 -10.72 15.85
N PRO A 121 0.33 -11.30 16.31
CA PRO A 121 0.19 -12.76 16.41
C PRO A 121 -0.16 -13.38 15.05
N PRO A 122 0.32 -14.61 14.74
CA PRO A 122 0.04 -15.30 13.48
C PRO A 122 -1.45 -15.47 13.16
N GLN A 123 -2.31 -15.59 14.18
CA GLN A 123 -3.75 -15.74 14.05
C GLN A 123 -4.42 -14.55 13.32
N LYS A 124 -3.80 -13.37 13.35
CA LYS A 124 -4.31 -12.23 12.58
C LYS A 124 -4.27 -12.49 11.08
N ILE A 125 -3.26 -13.18 10.58
CA ILE A 125 -3.19 -13.58 9.17
C ILE A 125 -4.34 -14.53 8.82
N ASP A 126 -4.66 -15.47 9.70
CA ASP A 126 -5.76 -16.43 9.50
C ASP A 126 -7.12 -15.72 9.41
N GLU A 127 -7.36 -14.74 10.30
CA GLU A 127 -8.56 -13.89 10.30
C GLU A 127 -8.67 -13.08 8.98
N LEU A 128 -7.56 -12.45 8.55
CA LEU A 128 -7.53 -11.69 7.29
C LEU A 128 -7.96 -12.57 6.11
N VAL A 129 -7.32 -13.72 5.95
CA VAL A 129 -7.58 -14.64 4.83
C VAL A 129 -9.01 -15.20 4.90
N ALA A 130 -9.52 -15.53 6.09
CA ALA A 130 -10.88 -16.02 6.25
C ALA A 130 -11.92 -14.98 5.77
N ASN A 131 -11.79 -13.72 6.18
CA ASN A 131 -12.70 -12.65 5.76
C ASN A 131 -12.63 -12.38 4.25
N VAL A 132 -11.41 -12.27 3.71
CA VAL A 132 -11.16 -12.02 2.28
C VAL A 132 -11.74 -13.14 1.41
N SER A 133 -11.49 -14.40 1.79
CA SER A 133 -12.01 -15.56 1.07
C SER A 133 -13.54 -15.65 1.16
N ALA A 134 -14.11 -15.44 2.35
CA ALA A 134 -15.57 -15.49 2.56
C ALA A 134 -16.30 -14.40 1.75
N ALA A 135 -15.71 -13.21 1.62
CA ALA A 135 -16.27 -12.12 0.83
C ALA A 135 -16.20 -12.35 -0.69
N GLY A 136 -15.41 -13.31 -1.17
CA GLY A 136 -15.30 -13.66 -2.59
C GLY A 136 -14.20 -12.93 -3.37
N PHE A 137 -13.19 -12.41 -2.70
CA PHE A 137 -11.93 -11.98 -3.32
C PHE A 137 -11.15 -13.20 -3.85
N ASN A 138 -10.17 -12.95 -4.70
CA ASN A 138 -9.30 -14.00 -5.24
C ASN A 138 -7.81 -13.60 -5.27
N THR A 139 -7.46 -12.37 -4.96
CA THR A 139 -6.08 -11.87 -4.96
C THR A 139 -5.83 -10.95 -3.76
N ILE A 140 -4.69 -11.12 -3.08
CA ILE A 140 -4.25 -10.30 -1.96
C ILE A 140 -2.96 -9.57 -2.36
N PHE A 141 -2.94 -8.24 -2.25
CA PHE A 141 -1.71 -7.44 -2.25
C PHE A 141 -1.25 -7.29 -0.79
N PHE A 142 -0.36 -8.17 -0.35
CA PHE A 142 0.10 -8.24 1.04
C PHE A 142 1.39 -7.47 1.25
N GLN A 143 1.36 -6.41 2.08
CA GLN A 143 2.53 -5.57 2.31
C GLN A 143 3.62 -6.29 3.10
N VAL A 144 4.75 -6.55 2.44
CA VAL A 144 5.91 -7.25 3.00
C VAL A 144 7.12 -6.35 3.21
N ARG A 145 7.14 -5.16 2.60
CA ARG A 145 8.15 -4.12 2.79
C ARG A 145 7.49 -2.76 2.92
N ALA A 146 7.81 -2.03 3.98
CA ALA A 146 7.22 -0.72 4.22
C ALA A 146 8.21 0.44 4.03
N ALA A 147 9.28 0.49 4.79
CA ALA A 147 10.25 1.59 4.76
C ALA A 147 11.65 1.11 5.18
N GLY A 148 12.26 0.24 4.40
CA GLY A 148 13.56 -0.33 4.72
C GLY A 148 13.50 -1.38 5.83
N ASP A 149 12.34 -2.02 6.00
CA ASP A 149 12.05 -3.05 6.98
C ASP A 149 11.20 -4.17 6.36
N ALA A 150 11.33 -5.39 6.88
CA ALA A 150 10.74 -6.60 6.31
C ALA A 150 9.66 -7.19 7.21
N TYR A 151 8.50 -7.55 6.60
CA TYR A 151 7.43 -8.36 7.18
C TYR A 151 7.47 -9.79 6.66
N TYR A 152 8.68 -10.27 6.40
CA TYR A 152 9.03 -11.64 5.97
C TYR A 152 10.42 -11.97 6.52
N SER A 153 10.82 -13.23 6.53
CA SER A 153 12.12 -13.61 7.09
C SER A 153 13.25 -12.81 6.45
N PRO A 154 14.11 -12.14 7.24
CA PRO A 154 15.08 -11.19 6.73
C PRO A 154 16.05 -11.79 5.71
N GLY A 155 16.23 -11.07 4.61
CA GLY A 155 17.28 -11.27 3.65
C GLY A 155 18.22 -10.07 3.65
N LEU A 156 17.73 -8.97 3.07
CA LEU A 156 18.50 -7.73 2.91
C LEU A 156 18.12 -6.63 3.93
N GLU A 157 16.90 -6.66 4.45
CA GLU A 157 16.39 -5.67 5.41
C GLU A 157 16.04 -6.31 6.75
N PRO A 158 16.09 -5.57 7.87
CA PRO A 158 15.78 -6.11 9.20
C PRO A 158 14.28 -6.41 9.34
N TRP A 159 13.94 -7.28 10.30
CA TRP A 159 12.56 -7.46 10.74
C TRP A 159 11.92 -6.12 11.12
N ALA A 160 10.68 -5.92 10.70
CA ALA A 160 9.93 -4.72 11.04
C ALA A 160 9.62 -4.66 12.54
N SER A 161 9.80 -3.49 13.13
CA SER A 161 9.59 -3.25 14.57
C SER A 161 8.16 -3.57 15.04
N ARG A 162 7.18 -3.45 14.15
CA ARG A 162 5.75 -3.69 14.45
C ARG A 162 5.40 -5.17 14.66
N LEU A 163 6.31 -6.09 14.36
CA LEU A 163 6.09 -7.53 14.52
C LEU A 163 6.26 -8.01 15.98
N SER A 164 6.97 -7.24 16.80
CA SER A 164 7.27 -7.57 18.19
C SER A 164 6.75 -6.50 19.15
N ALA A 165 6.43 -6.88 20.39
CA ALA A 165 6.01 -5.93 21.42
C ALA A 165 7.20 -5.14 21.97
N GLY A 166 7.10 -3.83 22.03
CA GLY A 166 8.13 -2.92 22.52
C GLY A 166 8.30 -1.68 21.67
N THR A 167 9.28 -0.86 22.00
CA THR A 167 9.63 0.34 21.21
C THR A 167 10.35 -0.04 19.92
N VAL A 168 10.41 0.88 18.95
CA VAL A 168 11.18 0.67 17.70
C VAL A 168 12.65 0.35 17.97
N THR A 169 13.26 0.99 18.96
CA THR A 169 14.66 0.74 19.34
C THR A 169 14.89 -0.69 19.84
N GLU A 170 13.90 -1.28 20.52
CA GLU A 170 14.00 -2.62 21.06
C GLU A 170 13.67 -3.70 20.03
N THR A 171 12.80 -3.39 19.08
CA THR A 171 12.15 -4.42 18.24
C THR A 171 12.53 -4.38 16.77
N LEU A 172 13.12 -3.29 16.26
CA LEU A 172 13.63 -3.28 14.88
C LEU A 172 14.76 -4.32 14.73
N GLY A 173 14.56 -5.26 13.81
CA GLY A 173 15.48 -6.38 13.61
C GLY A 173 15.28 -7.58 14.57
N MET A 174 14.35 -7.49 15.53
CA MET A 174 13.99 -8.57 16.43
C MET A 174 13.17 -9.63 15.70
N ASP A 175 13.63 -10.89 15.76
CA ASP A 175 12.88 -12.03 15.22
C ASP A 175 11.58 -12.23 16.02
N PRO A 176 10.41 -12.14 15.36
CA PRO A 176 9.11 -12.37 16.02
C PRO A 176 8.84 -13.85 16.33
N GLY A 177 9.72 -14.77 15.91
CA GLY A 177 9.56 -16.22 16.08
C GLY A 177 8.63 -16.87 15.05
N TRP A 178 8.21 -16.15 14.01
CA TRP A 178 7.40 -16.67 12.90
C TRP A 178 7.54 -15.78 11.66
N ASP A 179 7.19 -16.32 10.50
CA ASP A 179 7.30 -15.61 9.22
C ASP A 179 5.91 -15.23 8.68
N PRO A 180 5.56 -13.93 8.66
CA PRO A 180 4.27 -13.46 8.19
C PRO A 180 3.97 -13.80 6.73
N LEU A 181 4.95 -13.71 5.84
CA LEU A 181 4.74 -14.01 4.43
C LEU A 181 4.54 -15.52 4.20
N THR A 182 5.34 -16.37 4.86
CA THR A 182 5.11 -17.83 4.82
C THR A 182 3.70 -18.15 5.32
N ARG A 183 3.28 -17.58 6.46
CA ARG A 183 1.93 -17.84 6.99
C ARG A 183 0.83 -17.35 6.04
N MET A 184 1.00 -16.17 5.44
CA MET A 184 0.04 -15.63 4.46
C MET A 184 -0.09 -16.56 3.26
N LEU A 185 1.02 -17.00 2.67
CA LEU A 185 1.03 -17.91 1.54
C LEU A 185 0.35 -19.25 1.86
N ASP A 186 0.71 -19.86 2.99
CA ASP A 186 0.14 -21.16 3.40
C ASP A 186 -1.39 -21.10 3.52
N VAL A 187 -1.91 -20.06 4.18
CA VAL A 187 -3.35 -19.95 4.45
C VAL A 187 -4.11 -19.48 3.22
N ALA A 188 -3.58 -18.50 2.49
CA ALA A 188 -4.22 -17.95 1.29
C ALA A 188 -4.27 -18.98 0.14
N HIS A 189 -3.17 -19.68 -0.13
CA HIS A 189 -3.14 -20.73 -1.16
C HIS A 189 -4.08 -21.90 -0.81
N ALA A 190 -4.15 -22.28 0.46
CA ALA A 190 -5.13 -23.28 0.91
C ALA A 190 -6.58 -22.82 0.70
N ALA A 191 -6.84 -21.53 0.72
CA ALA A 191 -8.14 -20.92 0.42
C ALA A 191 -8.36 -20.64 -1.08
N GLY A 192 -7.36 -20.89 -1.94
CA GLY A 192 -7.41 -20.65 -3.40
C GLY A 192 -7.29 -19.18 -3.78
N LEU A 193 -6.56 -18.39 -2.99
CA LEU A 193 -6.28 -16.97 -3.22
C LEU A 193 -4.84 -16.81 -3.71
N GLU A 194 -4.62 -15.90 -4.68
CA GLU A 194 -3.28 -15.42 -5.06
C GLU A 194 -2.74 -14.43 -4.02
N VAL A 195 -1.43 -14.45 -3.79
CA VAL A 195 -0.72 -13.51 -2.93
C VAL A 195 0.39 -12.81 -3.71
N HIS A 196 0.23 -11.50 -3.91
CA HIS A 196 1.27 -10.66 -4.46
C HIS A 196 2.02 -9.95 -3.32
N ALA A 197 3.33 -10.13 -3.24
CA ALA A 197 4.15 -9.43 -2.27
C ALA A 197 4.18 -7.94 -2.59
N TYR A 198 3.53 -7.14 -1.75
CA TYR A 198 3.44 -5.70 -1.90
C TYR A 198 4.64 -5.02 -1.23
N ILE A 199 5.39 -4.23 -1.99
CA ILE A 199 6.54 -3.48 -1.52
C ILE A 199 6.39 -1.98 -1.78
N ASN A 200 6.62 -1.14 -0.75
CA ASN A 200 6.86 0.28 -0.95
C ASN A 200 8.28 0.45 -1.51
N VAL A 201 8.40 1.02 -2.70
CA VAL A 201 9.65 0.99 -3.47
C VAL A 201 10.70 1.96 -2.91
N TYR A 202 10.45 3.26 -2.92
CA TYR A 202 11.44 4.27 -2.53
C TYR A 202 11.39 4.77 -1.09
N PRO A 203 10.34 4.54 -0.29
CA PRO A 203 10.42 4.81 1.14
C PRO A 203 11.54 4.01 1.81
N ALA A 204 12.41 4.74 2.50
CA ALA A 204 13.62 4.19 3.11
C ALA A 204 13.54 4.12 4.64
N TRP A 205 12.78 5.02 5.25
CA TRP A 205 12.51 5.03 6.68
C TRP A 205 11.22 5.81 6.97
N LEU A 206 10.50 5.37 8.00
CA LEU A 206 9.38 6.11 8.57
C LEU A 206 9.63 6.25 10.07
N PRO A 207 10.15 7.40 10.55
CA PRO A 207 10.23 7.66 11.98
C PRO A 207 8.86 7.48 12.62
N SER A 208 8.81 6.87 13.78
CA SER A 208 7.56 6.70 14.52
C SER A 208 6.89 8.06 14.78
N PRO A 209 5.57 8.10 15.05
CA PRO A 209 4.87 9.37 15.20
C PRO A 209 5.30 10.20 16.42
N SER A 210 6.08 9.62 17.33
CA SER A 210 6.62 10.33 18.50
C SER A 210 7.89 9.67 19.06
N GLU A 211 8.65 10.40 19.86
CA GLU A 211 9.81 9.87 20.60
C GLU A 211 9.45 8.71 21.56
N THR A 212 8.20 8.65 22.01
CA THR A 212 7.71 7.56 22.88
C THR A 212 7.87 6.19 22.25
N TYR A 213 7.70 6.10 20.93
CA TYR A 213 7.76 4.83 20.19
C TYR A 213 9.12 4.54 19.56
N GLY A 214 10.01 5.52 19.46
CA GLY A 214 11.33 5.27 18.90
C GLY A 214 12.10 6.53 18.50
N PRO A 215 13.35 6.37 18.05
CA PRO A 215 14.22 7.44 17.64
C PRO A 215 13.81 8.02 16.28
N LEU A 216 14.31 9.22 15.97
CA LEU A 216 14.09 9.87 14.67
C LEU A 216 14.83 9.12 13.55
N ALA A 217 16.09 8.69 13.79
CA ALA A 217 16.84 7.82 12.89
C ALA A 217 16.65 6.36 13.32
N PRO A 218 16.70 5.38 12.41
CA PRO A 218 16.61 3.97 12.78
C PRO A 218 17.80 3.58 13.69
N PRO A 219 17.59 2.67 14.66
CA PRO A 219 18.69 2.04 15.37
C PRO A 219 19.46 1.10 14.43
N ALA A 220 20.74 0.84 14.75
CA ALA A 220 21.55 -0.13 14.00
C ALA A 220 20.98 -1.54 14.12
N THR A 221 20.99 -2.29 13.02
CA THR A 221 20.43 -3.64 12.94
C THR A 221 21.33 -4.58 12.16
N THR A 222 21.06 -5.89 12.26
CA THR A 222 21.65 -6.93 11.42
C THR A 222 20.52 -7.79 10.84
N PRO A 223 20.32 -7.79 9.50
CA PRO A 223 21.02 -6.99 8.49
C PRO A 223 20.82 -5.48 8.71
N PRO A 224 21.70 -4.62 8.15
CA PRO A 224 21.58 -3.17 8.32
C PRO A 224 20.33 -2.65 7.61
N GLN A 225 19.63 -1.71 8.28
CA GLN A 225 18.51 -0.99 7.70
C GLN A 225 18.99 -0.14 6.51
N MET A 226 18.12 0.12 5.54
CA MET A 226 18.44 0.87 4.32
C MET A 226 19.13 2.22 4.61
N PHE A 227 18.73 2.91 5.67
CA PHE A 227 19.33 4.16 6.11
C PHE A 227 20.83 4.01 6.42
N ASP A 228 21.21 3.00 7.23
CA ASP A 228 22.60 2.74 7.60
C ASP A 228 23.41 2.29 6.41
N ARG A 229 22.83 1.40 5.60
CA ARG A 229 23.46 0.81 4.42
C ARG A 229 23.98 1.87 3.45
N PHE A 230 23.25 2.96 3.27
CA PHE A 230 23.62 4.03 2.36
C PHE A 230 24.32 5.23 3.02
N THR A 231 23.96 5.56 4.27
CA THR A 231 24.47 6.76 4.93
C THR A 231 25.90 6.59 5.41
N TYR A 232 26.19 5.45 6.08
CA TYR A 232 27.46 5.22 6.77
C TYR A 232 28.35 4.26 6.00
N GLY A 233 29.67 4.41 6.13
CA GLY A 233 30.62 3.46 5.54
C GLY A 233 30.81 2.21 6.41
N PRO A 234 31.44 1.14 5.85
CA PRO A 234 31.61 -0.13 6.53
C PRO A 234 32.47 -0.06 7.81
N ALA A 235 33.25 1.02 7.99
CA ALA A 235 34.09 1.23 9.18
C ALA A 235 33.38 2.02 10.29
N HIS A 236 32.12 2.42 10.13
CA HIS A 236 31.40 3.12 11.18
C HIS A 236 31.15 2.19 12.39
N PRO A 237 31.54 2.56 13.63
CA PRO A 237 31.54 1.63 14.77
C PRO A 237 30.14 1.18 15.19
N ASP A 238 29.15 2.08 15.11
CA ASP A 238 27.80 1.84 15.63
C ASP A 238 26.77 1.55 14.51
N HIS A 239 27.04 2.06 13.31
CA HIS A 239 26.12 1.99 12.15
C HIS A 239 26.89 1.56 10.88
N PRO A 240 27.35 0.31 10.77
CA PRO A 240 28.08 -0.13 9.59
C PRO A 240 27.17 -0.14 8.35
N GLY A 241 27.58 0.61 7.33
CA GLY A 241 26.88 0.71 6.04
C GLY A 241 27.75 0.21 4.89
N GLU A 242 27.16 -0.02 3.72
CA GLU A 242 27.89 -0.55 2.57
C GLU A 242 28.49 0.55 1.69
N TYR A 243 27.79 1.69 1.54
CA TYR A 243 28.05 2.64 0.46
C TYR A 243 28.69 3.95 0.88
N ALA A 244 28.57 4.41 2.12
CA ALA A 244 29.13 5.67 2.60
C ALA A 244 28.72 6.90 1.78
N LEU A 245 27.45 7.00 1.37
CA LEU A 245 26.95 8.09 0.53
C LEU A 245 26.49 9.33 1.35
N GLY A 246 26.63 9.30 2.66
CA GLY A 246 26.18 10.41 3.53
C GLY A 246 24.67 10.64 3.38
N TRP A 247 24.30 11.81 2.86
CA TRP A 247 22.91 12.20 2.64
C TRP A 247 22.51 12.20 1.15
N ASP A 248 23.45 11.96 0.26
CA ASP A 248 23.29 12.15 -1.18
C ASP A 248 22.37 11.13 -1.85
N TRP A 249 22.11 9.99 -1.20
CA TRP A 249 21.19 8.94 -1.69
C TRP A 249 19.71 9.25 -1.51
N ARG A 250 19.40 10.31 -0.71
CA ARG A 250 18.04 10.72 -0.40
C ARG A 250 17.47 11.63 -1.47
N HIS A 251 16.17 11.83 -1.47
CA HIS A 251 15.59 12.95 -2.19
C HIS A 251 16.18 14.26 -1.72
N HIS A 252 16.53 15.14 -2.65
CA HIS A 252 16.90 16.54 -2.41
C HIS A 252 15.85 17.44 -3.06
N ASP A 253 15.55 18.57 -2.44
CA ASP A 253 14.66 19.57 -3.00
C ASP A 253 15.33 20.36 -4.13
N THR A 254 14.59 21.29 -4.75
CA THR A 254 15.12 22.15 -5.82
C THR A 254 16.23 23.10 -5.39
N GLY A 255 16.47 23.25 -4.11
CA GLY A 255 17.61 24.00 -3.55
C GLY A 255 18.86 23.13 -3.37
N GLY A 256 18.74 21.82 -3.61
CA GLY A 256 19.80 20.85 -3.34
C GLY A 256 19.89 20.44 -1.87
N ASP A 257 18.91 20.81 -1.04
CA ASP A 257 18.87 20.43 0.37
C ASP A 257 18.30 19.01 0.51
N PRO A 258 18.97 18.08 1.24
CA PRO A 258 18.49 16.71 1.40
C PRO A 258 17.23 16.64 2.24
N MET A 259 16.33 15.72 1.91
CA MET A 259 15.13 15.44 2.70
C MET A 259 15.52 15.05 4.11
N LEU A 260 14.97 15.78 5.08
CA LEU A 260 15.25 15.58 6.50
C LEU A 260 14.37 14.50 7.10
N LEU A 261 14.87 13.85 8.15
CA LEU A 261 14.05 12.99 8.99
C LEU A 261 13.00 13.83 9.72
N ALA A 262 11.75 13.39 9.68
CA ALA A 262 10.65 14.02 10.39
C ALA A 262 9.69 12.94 10.93
N TRP A 263 9.18 13.17 12.16
CA TRP A 263 8.23 12.26 12.79
C TRP A 263 7.01 12.01 11.91
N GLY A 264 6.69 10.75 11.72
CA GLY A 264 5.54 10.35 10.95
C GLY A 264 5.61 10.67 9.44
N THR A 265 6.77 11.00 8.90
CA THR A 265 6.96 11.29 7.46
C THR A 265 8.00 10.36 6.86
N TYR A 266 7.71 9.80 5.69
CA TYR A 266 8.68 8.99 4.98
C TYR A 266 9.92 9.77 4.58
N LEU A 267 11.07 9.19 4.86
CA LEU A 267 12.32 9.51 4.17
C LEU A 267 12.35 8.73 2.86
N TRP A 268 12.59 9.42 1.76
CA TRP A 268 12.62 8.81 0.44
C TRP A 268 14.03 8.68 -0.10
N ALA A 269 14.33 7.51 -0.66
CA ALA A 269 15.52 7.29 -1.47
C ALA A 269 15.34 7.85 -2.87
N SER A 270 16.40 8.38 -3.47
CA SER A 270 16.33 8.94 -4.83
C SER A 270 16.39 7.86 -5.90
N PRO A 271 15.43 7.85 -6.84
CA PRO A 271 15.50 7.01 -8.03
C PRO A 271 16.71 7.27 -8.93
N GLY A 272 17.36 8.43 -8.78
CA GLY A 272 18.56 8.81 -9.54
C GLY A 272 19.84 8.09 -9.13
N VAL A 273 19.85 7.43 -7.96
CA VAL A 273 21.01 6.75 -7.40
C VAL A 273 21.06 5.29 -7.82
N ASP A 274 22.10 4.89 -8.57
CA ASP A 274 22.23 3.53 -9.12
C ASP A 274 22.26 2.44 -8.04
N GLN A 275 22.92 2.70 -6.91
CA GLN A 275 22.98 1.77 -5.80
C GLN A 275 21.60 1.54 -5.15
N VAL A 276 20.76 2.58 -5.08
CA VAL A 276 19.37 2.47 -4.62
C VAL A 276 18.56 1.58 -5.57
N GLN A 277 18.68 1.80 -6.88
CA GLN A 277 18.01 0.99 -7.91
C GLN A 277 18.39 -0.49 -7.77
N ALA A 278 19.71 -0.78 -7.75
CA ALA A 278 20.22 -2.14 -7.63
C ALA A 278 19.75 -2.83 -6.34
N TYR A 279 19.72 -2.10 -5.23
CA TYR A 279 19.29 -2.61 -3.95
C TYR A 279 17.79 -2.98 -3.92
N ILE A 280 16.93 -2.11 -4.43
CA ILE A 280 15.50 -2.39 -4.49
C ILE A 280 15.19 -3.56 -5.43
N ALA A 281 15.86 -3.65 -6.59
CA ALA A 281 15.74 -4.80 -7.46
C ALA A 281 16.20 -6.10 -6.78
N ALA A 282 17.27 -6.03 -5.96
CA ALA A 282 17.72 -7.18 -5.17
C ALA A 282 16.73 -7.62 -4.10
N ILE A 283 15.98 -6.69 -3.48
CA ILE A 283 14.90 -7.02 -2.53
C ILE A 283 13.78 -7.78 -3.23
N ALA A 284 13.29 -7.30 -4.37
CA ALA A 284 12.25 -7.99 -5.13
C ALA A 284 12.71 -9.40 -5.55
N ARG A 285 13.97 -9.52 -6.03
CA ARG A 285 14.58 -10.81 -6.39
C ARG A 285 14.71 -11.75 -5.18
N ASP A 286 15.09 -11.24 -4.02
CA ASP A 286 15.19 -12.02 -2.78
C ASP A 286 13.84 -12.63 -2.39
N ILE A 287 12.76 -11.84 -2.48
CA ILE A 287 11.40 -12.30 -2.20
C ILE A 287 11.00 -13.43 -3.14
N VAL A 288 11.06 -13.22 -4.46
CA VAL A 288 10.63 -14.24 -5.43
C VAL A 288 11.53 -15.48 -5.44
N THR A 289 12.80 -15.37 -5.03
CA THR A 289 13.70 -16.53 -4.91
C THR A 289 13.32 -17.44 -3.74
N ARG A 290 12.83 -16.86 -2.65
CA ARG A 290 12.61 -17.59 -1.39
C ARG A 290 11.17 -17.98 -1.14
N TYR A 291 10.22 -17.29 -1.76
CA TYR A 291 8.79 -17.48 -1.52
C TYR A 291 8.04 -17.75 -2.82
N PRO A 292 7.09 -18.71 -2.81
CA PRO A 292 6.23 -18.99 -3.95
C PRO A 292 5.09 -17.96 -4.06
N VAL A 293 5.46 -16.66 -4.15
CA VAL A 293 4.48 -15.59 -4.35
C VAL A 293 3.93 -15.64 -5.78
N ASP A 294 2.63 -15.30 -5.94
CA ASP A 294 1.98 -15.26 -7.25
C ASP A 294 2.31 -13.95 -8.00
N GLY A 295 2.92 -12.98 -7.31
CA GLY A 295 3.38 -11.74 -7.92
C GLY A 295 4.14 -10.80 -6.99
N ILE A 296 4.69 -9.75 -7.60
CA ILE A 296 5.23 -8.56 -6.92
C ILE A 296 4.32 -7.37 -7.23
N HIS A 297 3.90 -6.65 -6.19
CA HIS A 297 3.11 -5.43 -6.33
C HIS A 297 3.93 -4.22 -5.87
N LEU A 298 4.24 -3.31 -6.81
CA LEU A 298 5.10 -2.16 -6.58
C LEU A 298 4.27 -0.94 -6.20
N ASP A 299 4.40 -0.46 -4.97
CA ASP A 299 3.79 0.81 -4.56
C ASP A 299 4.86 1.86 -4.28
N LEU A 300 4.45 3.15 -4.31
CA LEU A 300 5.35 4.29 -4.15
C LEU A 300 6.55 4.22 -5.12
N VAL A 301 6.34 3.60 -6.29
CA VAL A 301 7.31 3.44 -7.38
C VAL A 301 7.31 4.72 -8.25
N ARG A 302 7.80 5.80 -7.64
CA ARG A 302 7.75 7.17 -8.16
C ARG A 302 8.61 8.11 -7.33
N TYR A 303 8.82 9.32 -7.80
CA TYR A 303 9.34 10.40 -6.95
C TYR A 303 8.30 10.85 -5.91
N ALA A 304 8.76 11.46 -4.81
CA ALA A 304 7.87 11.99 -3.76
C ALA A 304 7.07 13.22 -4.24
N GLY A 305 7.46 13.84 -5.33
CA GLY A 305 6.77 14.96 -5.95
C GLY A 305 7.68 15.74 -6.90
N LEU A 306 7.09 16.72 -7.54
CA LEU A 306 7.72 17.57 -8.55
C LEU A 306 9.00 18.27 -8.07
N MET A 307 9.10 18.58 -6.78
CA MET A 307 10.21 19.30 -6.18
C MET A 307 11.44 18.41 -5.90
N TYR A 308 11.39 17.14 -6.27
CA TYR A 308 12.41 16.13 -6.06
C TYR A 308 12.79 15.44 -7.40
N SER A 309 13.93 14.79 -7.57
CA SER A 309 15.08 14.86 -6.68
C SER A 309 16.18 15.65 -7.38
N TYR A 310 16.84 16.52 -6.62
CA TYR A 310 17.99 17.30 -7.06
C TYR A 310 19.25 16.89 -6.26
N ASP A 311 19.35 15.60 -5.95
CA ASP A 311 20.54 15.00 -5.34
C ASP A 311 21.77 15.11 -6.28
N PRO A 312 22.99 15.04 -5.73
CA PRO A 312 24.22 15.21 -6.53
C PRO A 312 24.34 14.24 -7.69
N PHE A 313 23.88 12.98 -7.55
CA PHE A 313 23.94 11.99 -8.63
C PHE A 313 23.01 12.35 -9.77
N SER A 314 21.77 12.71 -9.46
CA SER A 314 20.78 13.17 -10.44
C SER A 314 21.24 14.45 -11.14
N ASN A 315 21.86 15.39 -10.42
CA ASN A 315 22.36 16.65 -10.99
C ASN A 315 23.52 16.43 -11.95
N VAL A 316 24.42 15.51 -11.65
CA VAL A 316 25.52 15.13 -12.57
C VAL A 316 24.96 14.49 -13.83
N ALA A 317 23.94 13.63 -13.73
CA ALA A 317 23.41 12.88 -14.86
C ALA A 317 22.46 13.70 -15.75
N ALA A 318 21.65 14.59 -15.17
CA ALA A 318 20.55 15.27 -15.88
C ALA A 318 20.55 16.80 -15.75
N GLY A 319 21.55 17.38 -15.09
CA GLY A 319 21.63 18.82 -14.77
C GLY A 319 20.86 19.18 -13.50
N ASP A 320 21.09 20.38 -12.99
CA ASP A 320 20.52 20.91 -11.74
C ASP A 320 19.32 21.86 -11.95
N VAL A 321 18.90 22.02 -13.19
CA VAL A 321 17.75 22.86 -13.58
C VAL A 321 16.68 21.98 -14.22
N ARG A 322 15.42 22.20 -13.85
CA ARG A 322 14.31 21.48 -14.46
C ARG A 322 14.18 21.82 -15.94
N THR A 323 14.21 20.79 -16.76
CA THR A 323 13.99 20.84 -18.21
C THR A 323 13.14 19.64 -18.64
N PRO A 324 12.52 19.68 -19.82
CA PRO A 324 11.82 18.48 -20.35
C PRO A 324 12.72 17.25 -20.46
N ALA A 325 14.01 17.43 -20.75
CA ALA A 325 14.99 16.33 -20.80
C ALA A 325 15.24 15.74 -19.41
N ARG A 326 15.35 16.58 -18.38
CA ARG A 326 15.46 16.11 -16.98
C ARG A 326 14.20 15.38 -16.55
N ASP A 327 13.02 15.93 -16.81
CA ASP A 327 11.75 15.28 -16.50
C ASP A 327 11.64 13.90 -17.20
N GLN A 328 12.12 13.76 -18.42
CA GLN A 328 12.17 12.48 -19.13
C GLN A 328 13.18 11.54 -18.47
N TRP A 329 14.37 12.00 -18.14
CA TRP A 329 15.37 11.20 -17.45
C TRP A 329 14.84 10.66 -16.12
N GLN A 330 14.12 11.47 -15.34
CA GLN A 330 13.50 11.02 -14.08
C GLN A 330 12.47 9.89 -14.32
N ARG A 331 11.62 10.00 -15.35
CA ARG A 331 10.71 8.92 -15.75
C ARG A 331 11.46 7.66 -16.18
N ASP A 332 12.54 7.82 -16.94
CA ASP A 332 13.36 6.71 -17.40
C ASP A 332 14.01 5.97 -16.24
N ARG A 333 14.42 6.69 -15.17
CA ARG A 333 14.97 6.07 -13.94
C ARG A 333 13.93 5.17 -13.25
N VAL A 334 12.72 5.66 -13.06
CA VAL A 334 11.64 4.86 -12.45
C VAL A 334 11.28 3.67 -13.35
N THR A 335 11.16 3.89 -14.65
CA THR A 335 10.89 2.85 -15.65
C THR A 335 11.97 1.76 -15.65
N ALA A 336 13.26 2.14 -15.54
CA ALA A 336 14.36 1.18 -15.50
C ALA A 336 14.26 0.22 -14.30
N LEU A 337 13.88 0.72 -13.12
CA LEU A 337 13.65 -0.14 -11.97
C LEU A 337 12.49 -1.11 -12.20
N VAL A 338 11.35 -0.60 -12.67
CA VAL A 338 10.17 -1.44 -12.97
C VAL A 338 10.55 -2.55 -13.96
N GLN A 339 11.26 -2.20 -15.04
CA GLN A 339 11.74 -3.17 -16.03
C GLN A 339 12.70 -4.20 -15.43
N GLN A 340 13.60 -3.78 -14.54
CA GLN A 340 14.55 -4.71 -13.91
C GLN A 340 13.83 -5.69 -13.00
N VAL A 341 12.90 -5.20 -12.16
CA VAL A 341 12.09 -6.05 -11.28
C VAL A 341 11.27 -7.06 -12.09
N THR A 342 10.63 -6.61 -13.17
CA THR A 342 9.84 -7.49 -14.05
C THR A 342 10.72 -8.55 -14.70
N THR A 343 11.86 -8.14 -15.26
CA THR A 343 12.81 -9.08 -15.90
C THR A 343 13.31 -10.14 -14.91
N ASP A 344 13.71 -9.73 -13.72
CA ASP A 344 14.23 -10.64 -12.69
C ASP A 344 13.13 -11.59 -12.17
N THR A 345 11.93 -11.06 -11.95
CA THR A 345 10.78 -11.86 -11.48
C THR A 345 10.42 -12.94 -12.51
N HIS A 346 10.27 -12.58 -13.78
CA HIS A 346 9.91 -13.53 -14.84
C HIS A 346 11.02 -14.55 -15.14
N ALA A 347 12.28 -14.19 -14.93
CA ALA A 347 13.39 -15.12 -15.09
C ALA A 347 13.37 -16.22 -14.01
N LEU A 348 12.88 -15.92 -12.81
CA LEU A 348 12.80 -16.84 -11.67
C LEU A 348 11.44 -17.55 -11.60
N HIS A 349 10.37 -16.81 -11.81
CA HIS A 349 8.99 -17.26 -11.76
C HIS A 349 8.23 -16.76 -12.99
N PRO A 350 8.24 -17.50 -14.12
CA PRO A 350 7.62 -17.05 -15.37
C PRO A 350 6.12 -16.73 -15.26
N GLU A 351 5.40 -17.38 -14.35
CA GLU A 351 3.96 -17.16 -14.14
C GLU A 351 3.62 -16.05 -13.16
N ALA A 352 4.60 -15.55 -12.41
CA ALA A 352 4.35 -14.51 -11.41
C ALA A 352 4.06 -13.15 -12.07
N TRP A 353 3.06 -12.46 -11.53
CA TRP A 353 2.68 -11.13 -11.97
C TRP A 353 3.64 -10.06 -11.42
N VAL A 354 3.95 -9.06 -12.22
CA VAL A 354 4.49 -7.79 -11.72
C VAL A 354 3.47 -6.69 -11.98
N SER A 355 2.98 -6.08 -10.90
CA SER A 355 1.99 -5.02 -10.96
C SER A 355 2.47 -3.78 -10.21
N ALA A 356 1.89 -2.61 -10.52
CA ALA A 356 2.23 -1.37 -9.86
C ALA A 356 0.98 -0.58 -9.45
N ALA A 357 0.93 -0.12 -8.18
CA ALA A 357 0.02 0.93 -7.77
C ALA A 357 0.45 2.25 -8.39
N VAL A 358 -0.48 2.92 -9.08
CA VAL A 358 -0.15 4.10 -9.85
C VAL A 358 -1.07 5.27 -9.51
N TRP A 359 -0.56 6.47 -9.77
CA TRP A 359 -1.29 7.71 -9.50
C TRP A 359 -2.63 7.75 -10.24
N PRO A 360 -3.71 8.27 -9.63
CA PRO A 360 -5.06 8.23 -10.21
C PRO A 360 -5.23 9.07 -11.47
N TYR A 361 -4.31 9.99 -11.74
CA TYR A 361 -4.29 10.85 -12.93
C TYR A 361 -3.00 10.60 -13.69
N TYR A 362 -3.10 10.08 -14.91
CA TYR A 362 -1.90 9.86 -15.71
C TYR A 362 -1.27 11.18 -16.16
N LYS A 363 -2.05 11.99 -16.87
CA LYS A 363 -1.69 13.36 -17.29
C LYS A 363 -2.82 14.32 -16.94
N ASN A 364 -2.50 15.61 -16.81
CA ASN A 364 -3.49 16.62 -16.44
C ASN A 364 -4.23 17.16 -17.70
N ASP A 365 -4.79 16.25 -18.49
CA ASP A 365 -5.46 16.50 -19.77
C ASP A 365 -6.99 16.25 -19.75
N LEU A 366 -7.51 15.74 -18.63
CA LEU A 366 -8.95 15.49 -18.42
C LEU A 366 -9.72 16.69 -17.85
N GLY A 367 -9.08 17.85 -17.72
CA GLY A 367 -9.71 19.06 -17.16
C GLY A 367 -9.90 19.07 -15.64
N LEU A 368 -9.36 18.08 -14.93
CA LEU A 368 -9.56 17.89 -13.47
C LEU A 368 -8.61 18.71 -12.57
N LYS A 369 -7.68 19.46 -13.15
CA LYS A 369 -6.73 20.39 -12.47
C LYS A 369 -6.10 19.83 -11.20
N THR A 370 -5.36 18.74 -11.34
CA THR A 370 -4.70 18.06 -10.22
C THR A 370 -3.29 17.63 -10.61
N SER A 371 -2.50 17.20 -9.62
CA SER A 371 -1.18 16.59 -9.87
C SER A 371 -1.32 15.28 -10.64
N SER A 372 -0.41 15.03 -11.57
CA SER A 372 -0.41 13.86 -12.45
C SER A 372 0.77 12.94 -12.17
N GLY A 373 0.58 11.63 -12.38
CA GLY A 373 1.65 10.64 -12.27
C GLY A 373 2.82 10.97 -13.19
N TYR A 374 2.52 11.27 -14.44
CA TYR A 374 3.52 11.50 -15.48
C TYR A 374 4.37 12.77 -15.28
N HIS A 375 3.74 13.91 -14.91
CA HIS A 375 4.44 15.21 -14.85
C HIS A 375 4.95 15.55 -13.45
N ASP A 376 4.22 15.14 -12.39
CA ASP A 376 4.51 15.59 -11.04
C ASP A 376 5.22 14.53 -10.20
N TYR A 377 5.04 13.25 -10.55
CA TYR A 377 5.64 12.12 -9.84
C TYR A 377 6.57 11.27 -10.72
N PHE A 378 6.73 11.64 -11.99
CA PHE A 378 7.60 10.96 -12.96
C PHE A 378 7.29 9.46 -13.11
N GLN A 379 6.00 9.12 -13.03
CA GLN A 379 5.47 7.77 -13.12
C GLN A 379 4.75 7.56 -14.46
N ASP A 380 5.42 6.91 -15.42
CA ASP A 380 4.89 6.66 -16.77
C ASP A 380 4.05 5.38 -16.83
N SER A 381 3.00 5.29 -16.00
CA SER A 381 2.21 4.09 -15.80
C SER A 381 1.60 3.49 -17.08
N LYS A 382 1.05 4.33 -17.95
CA LYS A 382 0.49 3.88 -19.23
C LYS A 382 1.58 3.47 -20.22
N GLY A 383 2.73 4.16 -20.20
CA GLY A 383 3.89 3.78 -20.98
C GLY A 383 4.43 2.41 -20.58
N TRP A 384 4.47 2.09 -19.29
CA TRP A 384 4.88 0.77 -18.80
C TRP A 384 3.98 -0.35 -19.31
N LEU A 385 2.66 -0.14 -19.23
CA LEU A 385 1.70 -1.12 -19.68
C LEU A 385 1.77 -1.33 -21.20
N ALA A 386 1.81 -0.25 -21.98
CA ALA A 386 1.89 -0.30 -23.43
C ALA A 386 3.20 -0.95 -23.96
N ALA A 387 4.31 -0.82 -23.21
CA ALA A 387 5.59 -1.43 -23.55
C ALA A 387 5.77 -2.86 -22.99
N GLY A 388 4.83 -3.37 -22.19
CA GLY A 388 4.99 -4.64 -21.48
C GLY A 388 6.10 -4.60 -20.42
N THR A 389 6.42 -3.40 -19.91
CA THR A 389 7.39 -3.20 -18.81
C THR A 389 6.85 -3.74 -17.50
N VAL A 390 5.54 -3.82 -17.35
CA VAL A 390 4.80 -4.35 -16.22
C VAL A 390 3.61 -5.15 -16.74
N ASP A 391 3.18 -6.18 -16.04
CA ASP A 391 2.04 -7.01 -16.45
C ASP A 391 0.70 -6.33 -16.16
N ALA A 392 0.62 -5.60 -15.05
CA ALA A 392 -0.60 -4.91 -14.62
C ALA A 392 -0.31 -3.57 -13.95
N ILE A 393 -1.27 -2.65 -14.01
CA ILE A 393 -1.28 -1.43 -13.20
C ILE A 393 -2.56 -1.37 -12.37
N ALA A 394 -2.45 -0.84 -11.15
CA ALA A 394 -3.58 -0.59 -10.26
C ALA A 394 -3.68 0.93 -9.98
N PRO A 395 -4.41 1.70 -10.82
CA PRO A 395 -4.61 3.11 -10.58
C PRO A 395 -5.42 3.33 -9.30
N MET A 396 -4.86 4.09 -8.36
CA MET A 396 -5.45 4.39 -7.05
C MET A 396 -6.59 5.42 -7.20
N LEU A 397 -7.73 5.02 -7.78
CA LEU A 397 -8.87 5.91 -8.06
C LEU A 397 -9.66 6.21 -6.78
N TYR A 398 -8.97 6.70 -5.75
CA TYR A 398 -9.55 7.05 -4.45
C TYR A 398 -8.73 8.17 -3.81
N GLY A 399 -9.30 8.81 -2.79
CA GLY A 399 -8.69 9.93 -2.07
C GLY A 399 -9.09 9.95 -0.59
N THR A 400 -9.39 11.12 -0.05
CA THR A 400 -9.68 11.31 1.39
C THR A 400 -11.16 11.43 1.71
N GLY A 401 -12.06 10.94 0.86
CA GLY A 401 -13.52 11.04 1.04
C GLY A 401 -14.15 12.32 0.47
N SER A 402 -13.32 13.31 0.10
CA SER A 402 -13.77 14.55 -0.58
C SER A 402 -12.86 14.94 -1.74
N SER A 403 -12.02 14.03 -2.19
CA SER A 403 -11.13 14.25 -3.32
C SER A 403 -11.85 14.04 -4.66
N ILE A 404 -11.23 14.47 -5.75
CA ILE A 404 -11.81 14.35 -7.09
C ILE A 404 -12.25 12.91 -7.44
N PRO A 405 -11.46 11.84 -7.15
CA PRO A 405 -11.89 10.48 -7.46
C PRO A 405 -13.04 9.96 -6.57
N ASP A 406 -13.35 10.62 -5.46
CA ASP A 406 -14.45 10.19 -4.59
C ASP A 406 -15.83 10.50 -5.20
N ASP A 407 -15.91 11.51 -6.08
CA ASP A 407 -17.08 11.72 -6.93
C ASP A 407 -17.20 10.60 -7.97
N LEU A 408 -18.37 9.99 -8.08
CA LEU A 408 -18.60 8.83 -8.94
C LEU A 408 -18.42 9.16 -10.44
N GLY A 409 -18.82 10.36 -10.88
CA GLY A 409 -18.66 10.81 -12.26
C GLY A 409 -17.18 10.98 -12.62
N ASN A 410 -16.41 11.60 -11.75
CA ASN A 410 -14.98 11.76 -11.92
C ASN A 410 -14.24 10.41 -11.87
N TRP A 411 -14.65 9.51 -10.95
CA TRP A 411 -14.13 8.14 -10.89
C TRP A 411 -14.31 7.41 -12.23
N ARG A 412 -15.52 7.50 -12.82
CA ARG A 412 -15.83 6.93 -14.13
C ARG A 412 -14.92 7.47 -15.22
N ILE A 413 -14.75 8.80 -15.30
CA ILE A 413 -13.86 9.44 -16.29
C ILE A 413 -12.43 8.91 -16.19
N LEU A 414 -11.91 8.76 -14.97
CA LEU A 414 -10.56 8.25 -14.73
C LEU A 414 -10.46 6.77 -15.08
N ALA A 415 -11.46 5.96 -14.73
CA ALA A 415 -11.52 4.55 -15.08
C ALA A 415 -11.54 4.34 -16.61
N GLU A 416 -12.38 5.10 -17.32
CA GLU A 416 -12.45 5.11 -18.79
C GLU A 416 -11.10 5.46 -19.42
N ASP A 417 -10.40 6.47 -18.88
CA ASP A 417 -9.09 6.90 -19.38
C ASP A 417 -8.01 5.81 -19.23
N PHE A 418 -8.01 5.06 -18.12
CA PHE A 418 -7.07 3.97 -17.94
C PHE A 418 -7.43 2.76 -18.82
N ILE A 419 -8.69 2.36 -18.89
CA ILE A 419 -9.13 1.22 -19.71
C ILE A 419 -8.93 1.49 -21.20
N ALA A 420 -9.32 2.66 -21.70
CA ALA A 420 -9.18 3.02 -23.10
C ALA A 420 -7.70 3.05 -23.58
N SER A 421 -6.77 3.33 -22.68
CA SER A 421 -5.34 3.40 -22.96
C SER A 421 -4.54 2.18 -22.52
N SER A 422 -5.20 1.10 -22.07
CA SER A 422 -4.53 -0.12 -21.62
C SER A 422 -3.86 -0.92 -22.73
N ALA A 423 -4.21 -0.66 -24.00
CA ALA A 423 -3.74 -1.43 -25.17
C ALA A 423 -3.93 -2.97 -25.02
N GLY A 424 -4.91 -3.38 -24.20
CA GLY A 424 -5.15 -4.78 -23.87
C GLY A 424 -4.35 -5.31 -22.67
N GLY A 425 -3.55 -4.47 -22.03
CA GLY A 425 -2.86 -4.79 -20.78
C GLY A 425 -3.81 -4.83 -19.58
N HIS A 426 -3.39 -5.45 -18.50
CA HIS A 426 -4.22 -5.66 -17.33
C HIS A 426 -4.29 -4.40 -16.44
N VAL A 427 -5.51 -3.96 -16.12
CA VAL A 427 -5.78 -2.81 -15.23
C VAL A 427 -6.70 -3.24 -14.09
N ASP A 428 -6.21 -3.16 -12.85
CA ASP A 428 -6.99 -3.36 -11.64
C ASP A 428 -7.48 -2.00 -11.13
N LEU A 429 -8.71 -1.59 -11.43
CA LEU A 429 -9.22 -0.28 -11.02
C LEU A 429 -9.33 -0.17 -9.50
N GLY A 430 -8.62 0.78 -8.90
CA GLY A 430 -8.63 1.01 -7.46
C GLY A 430 -9.95 1.60 -6.98
N ILE A 431 -10.50 1.05 -5.91
CA ILE A 431 -11.76 1.48 -5.29
C ILE A 431 -11.52 1.65 -3.79
N ALA A 432 -11.96 2.77 -3.22
CA ALA A 432 -11.91 2.96 -1.78
C ALA A 432 -12.88 2.02 -1.05
N GLY A 433 -12.41 1.43 0.05
CA GLY A 433 -13.26 0.65 0.96
C GLY A 433 -13.88 1.47 2.10
N TYR A 434 -13.57 2.76 2.19
CA TYR A 434 -13.97 3.65 3.29
C TYR A 434 -15.17 4.57 2.96
N TYR A 435 -15.91 4.30 1.90
CA TYR A 435 -17.16 5.02 1.68
C TYR A 435 -18.20 4.64 2.76
N ASP A 436 -18.91 5.63 3.29
CA ASP A 436 -19.93 5.42 4.33
C ASP A 436 -21.14 4.62 3.84
N ASP A 437 -21.33 4.53 2.51
CA ASP A 437 -22.39 3.78 1.87
C ASP A 437 -21.79 2.69 0.98
N PHE A 438 -22.15 1.43 1.24
CA PHE A 438 -21.72 0.29 0.44
C PHE A 438 -22.11 0.43 -1.05
N ASP A 439 -23.24 1.08 -1.37
CA ASP A 439 -23.66 1.31 -2.73
C ASP A 439 -22.61 2.09 -3.54
N ALA A 440 -21.81 2.93 -2.91
CA ALA A 440 -20.72 3.64 -3.56
C ALA A 440 -19.62 2.68 -4.07
N ILE A 441 -19.35 1.61 -3.34
CA ILE A 441 -18.42 0.55 -3.74
C ILE A 441 -19.05 -0.30 -4.85
N ALA A 442 -20.29 -0.76 -4.64
CA ALA A 442 -21.01 -1.62 -5.57
C ALA A 442 -21.18 -0.96 -6.96
N GLN A 443 -21.47 0.34 -7.00
CA GLN A 443 -21.58 1.11 -8.25
C GLN A 443 -20.23 1.17 -9.00
N ARG A 444 -19.11 1.38 -8.31
CA ARG A 444 -17.78 1.40 -8.93
C ARG A 444 -17.39 0.05 -9.49
N ILE A 445 -17.68 -1.05 -8.78
CA ILE A 445 -17.50 -2.41 -9.29
C ILE A 445 -18.36 -2.64 -10.55
N ALA A 446 -19.61 -2.19 -10.55
CA ALA A 446 -20.50 -2.28 -11.71
C ALA A 446 -19.96 -1.51 -12.92
N ILE A 447 -19.48 -0.26 -12.70
CA ILE A 447 -18.85 0.56 -13.74
C ILE A 447 -17.56 -0.12 -14.26
N ALA A 448 -16.70 -0.65 -13.39
CA ALA A 448 -15.50 -1.36 -13.80
C ALA A 448 -15.83 -2.52 -14.77
N ARG A 449 -16.86 -3.31 -14.46
CA ARG A 449 -17.35 -4.39 -15.32
C ARG A 449 -17.98 -3.89 -16.62
N GLU A 450 -18.74 -2.81 -16.56
CA GLU A 450 -19.32 -2.15 -17.76
C GLU A 450 -18.23 -1.70 -18.73
N LEU A 451 -17.13 -1.18 -18.22
CA LEU A 451 -15.98 -0.73 -18.99
C LEU A 451 -15.10 -1.89 -19.50
N GLY A 452 -15.40 -3.12 -19.09
CA GLY A 452 -14.60 -4.31 -19.46
C GLY A 452 -13.25 -4.37 -18.75
N ALA A 453 -13.12 -3.78 -17.56
CA ALA A 453 -11.91 -3.89 -16.75
C ALA A 453 -11.65 -5.35 -16.40
N PRO A 454 -10.42 -5.86 -16.58
CA PRO A 454 -10.08 -7.24 -16.24
C PRO A 454 -10.01 -7.49 -14.73
N GLY A 455 -9.95 -6.41 -13.93
CA GLY A 455 -9.94 -6.48 -12.48
C GLY A 455 -10.20 -5.15 -11.78
N HIS A 456 -10.34 -5.24 -10.48
CA HIS A 456 -10.40 -4.11 -9.57
C HIS A 456 -9.79 -4.50 -8.23
N ALA A 457 -9.36 -3.49 -7.47
CA ALA A 457 -8.70 -3.67 -6.18
C ALA A 457 -9.30 -2.72 -5.13
N LEU A 458 -9.64 -3.23 -3.94
CA LEU A 458 -10.21 -2.44 -2.86
C LEU A 458 -9.13 -2.01 -1.86
N PHE A 459 -9.09 -0.74 -1.54
CA PHE A 459 -8.19 -0.16 -0.54
C PHE A 459 -9.00 0.36 0.66
N SER A 460 -8.85 -0.26 1.81
CA SER A 460 -8.03 -1.38 2.22
C SER A 460 -8.85 -2.37 3.05
N TYR A 461 -8.21 -3.46 3.52
CA TYR A 461 -8.83 -4.42 4.43
C TYR A 461 -9.47 -3.72 5.66
N ALA A 462 -8.69 -2.90 6.40
CA ALA A 462 -9.21 -2.21 7.58
C ALA A 462 -10.39 -1.28 7.26
N ALA A 463 -10.42 -0.69 6.07
CA ALA A 463 -11.54 0.15 5.65
C ALA A 463 -12.82 -0.68 5.48
N LEU A 464 -12.77 -1.82 4.81
CA LEU A 464 -13.91 -2.73 4.69
C LEU A 464 -14.32 -3.31 6.04
N ASP A 465 -13.35 -3.70 6.87
CA ASP A 465 -13.58 -4.29 8.19
C ASP A 465 -14.27 -3.30 9.14
N SER A 466 -13.85 -2.05 9.15
CA SER A 466 -14.45 -1.01 9.98
C SER A 466 -15.91 -0.69 9.64
N HIS A 467 -16.35 -0.97 8.42
CA HIS A 467 -17.73 -0.79 7.97
C HIS A 467 -18.52 -2.10 7.96
N GLY A 468 -17.87 -3.26 8.13
CA GLY A 468 -18.51 -4.57 8.12
C GLY A 468 -19.03 -5.01 6.75
N TYR A 469 -18.43 -4.55 5.64
CA TYR A 469 -18.92 -4.76 4.26
C TYR A 469 -18.64 -6.14 3.67
N TRP A 470 -18.14 -7.09 4.47
CA TRP A 470 -17.81 -8.44 4.00
C TRP A 470 -19.00 -9.20 3.44
N ASP A 471 -20.12 -9.21 4.19
CA ASP A 471 -21.36 -9.88 3.77
C ASP A 471 -22.02 -9.16 2.58
N ASP A 472 -21.96 -7.84 2.53
CA ASP A 472 -22.50 -7.04 1.43
C ASP A 472 -21.76 -7.33 0.11
N LEU A 473 -20.44 -7.49 0.15
CA LEU A 473 -19.64 -7.93 -1.00
C LEU A 473 -20.04 -9.34 -1.44
N ALA A 474 -20.08 -10.29 -0.49
CA ALA A 474 -20.40 -11.70 -0.75
C ALA A 474 -21.81 -11.90 -1.31
N ALA A 475 -22.81 -11.22 -0.74
CA ALA A 475 -24.19 -11.30 -1.18
C ALA A 475 -24.49 -10.48 -2.45
N GLY A 476 -23.71 -9.43 -2.66
CA GLY A 476 -23.88 -8.44 -3.73
C GLY A 476 -22.96 -8.70 -4.94
N PRO A 477 -21.97 -7.79 -5.18
CA PRO A 477 -21.17 -7.81 -6.40
C PRO A 477 -20.28 -9.05 -6.55
N TYR A 478 -19.93 -9.76 -5.47
CA TYR A 478 -19.10 -10.96 -5.49
C TYR A 478 -19.88 -12.27 -5.32
N ARG A 479 -21.20 -12.23 -5.31
CA ARG A 479 -22.08 -13.40 -5.17
C ARG A 479 -21.75 -14.56 -6.16
N ILE A 480 -21.32 -14.22 -7.37
CA ILE A 480 -20.84 -15.20 -8.35
C ILE A 480 -19.33 -15.29 -8.17
N ARG A 481 -18.82 -16.50 -7.93
CA ARG A 481 -17.38 -16.73 -7.80
C ARG A 481 -16.66 -16.37 -9.10
N ALA A 482 -15.53 -15.69 -8.97
CA ALA A 482 -14.61 -15.43 -10.07
C ALA A 482 -13.27 -16.12 -9.81
N ILE A 483 -12.57 -16.44 -10.90
CA ILE A 483 -11.16 -16.81 -10.84
C ILE A 483 -10.31 -15.65 -11.35
N PRO A 484 -9.11 -15.46 -10.79
CA PRO A 484 -8.20 -14.45 -11.32
C PRO A 484 -7.80 -14.80 -12.75
N PRO A 485 -7.52 -13.82 -13.62
CA PRO A 485 -6.96 -14.07 -14.94
C PRO A 485 -5.56 -14.69 -14.80
N SER A 486 -5.20 -15.59 -15.71
CA SER A 486 -3.80 -16.00 -15.85
C SER A 486 -2.98 -14.88 -16.52
N ARG A 487 -1.72 -14.79 -16.17
CA ARG A 487 -0.76 -13.91 -16.82
C ARG A 487 -0.56 -14.29 -18.30
#